data_755dab3f4751d88ca79ae353b6f18bb1
#
_entry.id   755dab3f4751d88ca79ae353b6f18bb1
#
_cell.length_a   1.000
_cell.length_b   1.000
_cell.length_c   1.000
_cell.angle_alpha   90.00
_cell.angle_beta   90.00
_cell.angle_gamma   90.00
#
_symmetry.space_group_name_H-M   'P 1'
#
loop_
_entity.id
_entity.type
_entity.pdbx_description
1 polymer ?
#
loop_
_entity_poly.entity_id
_entity_poly.type
_entity_poly.pdbx_seq_one_letter_code
_entity_poly.pdbx_strand_id
1 'polypeptide(L)'
;MSDAQATENQEEGSPEGEVSSKKKAAGLIAFLPHLLKFVAIGLGALILIVTVVVITYNILNKGGRSQTAVPENSPYIGSRPQYSMFSAIGMIRTRTKDPTPYAVVVDMIIGYDLNNAQAATELTGRLYELRDFVRSYFGSKYVEELQPENEARLKQEIIELLNTRVLNTAKVRTILFNQLDAMEM
;
A
#
# COMPACT_ATOMS: atom_id res chain seq x y z
N MET A 1 46.50 76.18 30.64
CA MET A 1 46.98 77.10 29.61
C MET A 1 46.17 76.86 28.40
N SER A 2 45.20 77.63 28.30
CA SER A 2 44.95 78.78 27.39
C SER A 2 44.42 78.28 26.10
N ASP A 3 43.20 78.49 25.92
CA ASP A 3 42.43 79.62 25.34
C ASP A 3 42.19 79.33 23.86
N ALA A 4 41.04 79.32 23.47
CA ALA A 4 40.02 80.34 23.27
C ALA A 4 39.63 80.40 21.77
N GLN A 5 38.37 80.45 21.62
CA GLN A 5 37.56 81.37 20.77
C GLN A 5 37.65 81.20 19.22
N ALA A 6 36.55 80.98 18.59
CA ALA A 6 35.33 81.71 18.39
C ALA A 6 35.20 82.22 16.96
N THR A 7 33.97 82.27 16.54
CA THR A 7 33.28 83.18 15.61
C THR A 7 33.25 82.70 14.13
N GLU A 8 32.09 82.37 13.71
CA GLU A 8 30.97 83.13 13.12
C GLU A 8 31.18 83.57 11.67
N ASN A 9 30.34 83.24 10.86
CA ASN A 9 29.45 83.94 9.93
C ASN A 9 29.25 83.23 8.56
N GLN A 10 28.03 82.93 8.28
CA GLN A 10 27.14 83.45 7.23
C GLN A 10 27.76 83.48 5.80
N GLU A 11 27.21 82.97 4.80
CA GLU A 11 25.98 83.30 4.06
C GLU A 11 25.83 82.43 2.77
N GLU A 12 24.59 82.13 2.49
CA GLU A 12 23.90 82.11 1.23
C GLU A 12 24.47 81.40 -0.03
N GLY A 13 23.62 80.58 -0.58
CA GLY A 13 23.68 80.15 -1.97
C GLY A 13 22.92 78.87 -2.28
N SER A 14 21.60 78.97 -2.33
CA SER A 14 20.80 78.05 -3.15
C SER A 14 21.10 78.29 -4.64
N PRO A 15 20.61 77.47 -5.54
CA PRO A 15 19.86 76.20 -5.54
C PRO A 15 20.35 75.19 -6.60
N GLU A 16 19.54 74.18 -6.78
CA GLU A 16 19.43 73.31 -7.97
C GLU A 16 20.20 71.94 -7.92
N GLY A 17 19.36 70.91 -7.79
CA GLY A 17 19.82 69.54 -8.08
C GLY A 17 19.01 68.39 -7.49
N GLU A 18 17.78 68.62 -6.99
CA GLU A 18 16.92 67.52 -6.55
C GLU A 18 15.65 67.38 -7.39
N VAL A 19 15.79 66.95 -8.62
CA VAL A 19 14.64 66.45 -9.41
C VAL A 19 15.07 65.29 -10.29
N SER A 20 15.41 64.14 -9.71
CA SER A 20 15.54 62.92 -10.53
C SER A 20 15.28 61.61 -9.83
N SER A 21 15.12 61.56 -8.51
CA SER A 21 14.92 60.29 -7.81
C SER A 21 13.45 60.00 -7.44
N LYS A 22 12.56 60.95 -7.46
CA LYS A 22 11.14 60.74 -7.13
C LYS A 22 10.30 60.17 -8.26
N LYS A 23 10.69 60.31 -9.54
CA LYS A 23 9.94 59.79 -10.67
C LYS A 23 10.17 58.29 -10.92
N LYS A 24 11.29 57.74 -10.51
CA LYS A 24 11.56 56.28 -10.65
C LYS A 24 10.90 55.48 -9.53
N ALA A 25 10.73 56.02 -8.33
CA ALA A 25 10.03 55.34 -7.23
C ALA A 25 8.49 55.30 -7.44
N ALA A 26 7.89 56.34 -8.02
CA ALA A 26 6.47 56.39 -8.29
C ALA A 26 6.05 55.37 -9.38
N GLY A 27 6.87 55.08 -10.36
CA GLY A 27 6.61 54.04 -11.39
C GLY A 27 6.67 52.64 -10.82
N LEU A 28 7.57 52.39 -9.86
CA LEU A 28 7.66 51.07 -9.20
C LEU A 28 6.51 50.82 -8.23
N ILE A 29 6.00 51.84 -7.55
CA ILE A 29 4.87 51.73 -6.62
C ILE A 29 3.54 51.49 -7.41
N ALA A 30 3.40 52.11 -8.58
CA ALA A 30 2.21 51.88 -9.45
C ALA A 30 2.19 50.51 -10.08
N PHE A 31 3.33 49.84 -10.28
CA PHE A 31 3.43 48.48 -10.81
C PHE A 31 3.18 47.41 -9.75
N LEU A 32 3.39 47.69 -8.47
CA LEU A 32 3.25 46.75 -7.35
C LEU A 32 1.85 46.10 -7.29
N PRO A 33 0.70 46.85 -7.37
CA PRO A 33 -0.61 46.21 -7.29
C PRO A 33 -0.92 45.33 -8.49
N HIS A 34 -0.37 45.61 -9.68
CA HIS A 34 -0.52 44.74 -10.86
C HIS A 34 0.30 43.49 -10.71
N LEU A 35 1.54 43.59 -10.26
CA LEU A 35 2.41 42.44 -9.99
C LEU A 35 1.78 41.53 -8.92
N LEU A 36 1.22 42.12 -7.85
CA LEU A 36 0.58 41.36 -6.78
C LEU A 36 -0.65 40.59 -7.29
N LYS A 37 -1.43 41.15 -8.21
CA LYS A 37 -2.55 40.45 -8.87
C LYS A 37 -2.08 39.25 -9.68
N PHE A 38 -1.02 39.40 -10.46
CA PHE A 38 -0.47 38.28 -11.24
C PHE A 38 0.11 37.18 -10.35
N VAL A 39 0.79 37.53 -9.25
CA VAL A 39 1.28 36.58 -8.26
C VAL A 39 0.12 35.86 -7.58
N ALA A 40 -0.93 36.57 -7.19
CA ALA A 40 -2.12 35.96 -6.57
C ALA A 40 -2.84 35.00 -7.52
N ILE A 41 -2.99 35.36 -8.81
CA ILE A 41 -3.59 34.50 -9.83
C ILE A 41 -2.70 33.26 -10.07
N GLY A 42 -1.39 33.44 -10.17
CA GLY A 42 -0.44 32.34 -10.34
C GLY A 42 -0.46 31.37 -9.15
N LEU A 43 -0.49 31.89 -7.92
CA LEU A 43 -0.60 31.06 -6.72
C LEU A 43 -1.91 30.30 -6.66
N GLY A 44 -3.03 30.95 -7.02
CA GLY A 44 -4.35 30.33 -7.11
C GLY A 44 -4.39 29.19 -8.12
N ALA A 45 -3.81 29.41 -9.31
CA ALA A 45 -3.72 28.39 -10.34
C ALA A 45 -2.85 27.20 -9.87
N LEU A 46 -1.75 27.46 -9.19
CA LEU A 46 -0.87 26.41 -8.65
C LEU A 46 -1.57 25.57 -7.59
N ILE A 47 -2.28 26.21 -6.66
CA ILE A 47 -3.07 25.50 -5.64
C ILE A 47 -4.14 24.63 -6.32
N LEU A 48 -4.83 25.14 -7.36
CA LEU A 48 -5.86 24.40 -8.07
C LEU A 48 -5.24 23.16 -8.77
N ILE A 49 -4.10 23.31 -9.44
CA ILE A 49 -3.40 22.18 -10.07
C ILE A 49 -3.03 21.12 -9.03
N VAL A 50 -2.41 21.54 -7.92
CA VAL A 50 -2.03 20.60 -6.86
C VAL A 50 -3.25 19.88 -6.28
N THR A 51 -4.35 20.61 -6.06
CA THR A 51 -5.60 20.02 -5.56
C THR A 51 -6.16 18.98 -6.52
N VAL A 52 -6.22 19.30 -7.82
CA VAL A 52 -6.68 18.35 -8.85
C VAL A 52 -5.77 17.12 -8.90
N VAL A 53 -4.46 17.30 -8.87
CA VAL A 53 -3.51 16.18 -8.88
C VAL A 53 -3.69 15.28 -7.65
N VAL A 54 -3.83 15.86 -6.45
CA VAL A 54 -4.04 15.11 -5.21
C VAL A 54 -5.37 14.37 -5.23
N ILE A 55 -6.45 15.00 -5.70
CA ILE A 55 -7.76 14.36 -5.83
C ILE A 55 -7.68 13.23 -6.85
N THR A 56 -7.09 13.47 -8.02
CA THR A 56 -6.93 12.45 -9.07
C THR A 56 -6.08 11.28 -8.57
N TYR A 57 -4.96 11.56 -7.92
CA TYR A 57 -4.10 10.52 -7.34
C TYR A 57 -4.84 9.72 -6.27
N ASN A 58 -5.61 10.38 -5.41
CA ASN A 58 -6.40 9.71 -4.37
C ASN A 58 -7.54 8.87 -4.95
N ILE A 59 -8.17 9.33 -6.04
CA ILE A 59 -9.21 8.58 -6.76
C ILE A 59 -8.59 7.39 -7.50
N LEU A 60 -7.46 7.57 -8.20
CA LEU A 60 -6.77 6.46 -8.87
C LEU A 60 -6.21 5.44 -7.88
N ASN A 61 -5.64 5.90 -6.77
CA ASN A 61 -5.05 5.00 -5.76
C ASN A 61 -6.11 4.31 -4.88
N LYS A 62 -7.28 4.93 -4.68
CA LYS A 62 -8.47 4.31 -4.08
C LYS A 62 -9.35 3.59 -5.10
N GLY A 63 -9.20 3.89 -6.38
CA GLY A 63 -10.05 3.46 -7.50
C GLY A 63 -9.39 2.53 -8.49
N GLY A 64 -8.41 1.73 -8.07
CA GLY A 64 -7.94 0.57 -8.87
C GLY A 64 -8.96 -0.55 -8.95
N ARG A 65 -10.26 -0.19 -9.00
CA ARG A 65 -11.37 -1.11 -9.28
C ARG A 65 -12.08 -0.59 -10.51
N SER A 66 -11.79 -1.20 -11.65
CA SER A 66 -12.71 -1.17 -12.77
C SER A 66 -14.05 -1.69 -12.26
N GLN A 67 -14.95 -0.77 -11.94
CA GLN A 67 -16.36 -1.10 -11.78
C GLN A 67 -16.90 -1.43 -13.18
N THR A 68 -16.67 -2.67 -13.62
CA THR A 68 -17.61 -3.30 -14.50
C THR A 68 -18.94 -3.28 -13.74
N ALA A 69 -19.96 -2.62 -14.28
CA ALA A 69 -21.28 -2.53 -13.67
C ALA A 69 -21.82 -3.96 -13.49
N VAL A 70 -21.60 -4.52 -12.31
CA VAL A 70 -22.17 -5.81 -11.91
C VAL A 70 -23.59 -5.50 -11.45
N PRO A 71 -24.61 -6.22 -11.94
CA PRO A 71 -25.99 -6.01 -11.55
C PRO A 71 -26.14 -6.01 -10.02
N GLU A 72 -26.94 -5.11 -9.49
CA GLU A 72 -27.15 -4.84 -8.06
C GLU A 72 -27.58 -6.09 -7.24
N ASN A 73 -28.06 -7.13 -7.91
CA ASN A 73 -28.44 -8.43 -7.33
C ASN A 73 -27.38 -9.54 -7.51
N SER A 74 -26.14 -9.20 -7.85
CA SER A 74 -25.08 -10.19 -7.94
C SER A 74 -24.61 -10.61 -6.55
N PRO A 75 -24.47 -11.92 -6.23
CA PRO A 75 -23.88 -12.40 -4.99
C PRO A 75 -22.39 -12.00 -4.84
N TYR A 76 -21.84 -11.29 -5.81
CA TYR A 76 -20.48 -10.75 -5.84
C TYR A 76 -20.38 -9.27 -5.45
N ILE A 77 -21.49 -8.62 -5.05
CA ILE A 77 -21.48 -7.26 -4.50
C ILE A 77 -20.92 -7.30 -3.09
N GLY A 78 -19.70 -6.92 -2.98
CA GLY A 78 -18.96 -6.80 -1.73
C GLY A 78 -17.48 -6.76 -2.03
N SER A 79 -16.76 -5.88 -1.36
CA SER A 79 -15.30 -5.82 -1.42
C SER A 79 -14.74 -7.10 -0.76
N ARG A 80 -14.52 -8.15 -1.55
CA ARG A 80 -13.83 -9.34 -1.04
C ARG A 80 -12.40 -8.97 -0.67
N PRO A 81 -11.91 -9.40 0.49
CA PRO A 81 -10.53 -9.18 0.86
C PRO A 81 -9.61 -9.80 -0.20
N GLN A 82 -8.63 -9.04 -0.67
CA GLN A 82 -7.60 -9.53 -1.58
C GLN A 82 -6.43 -10.03 -0.74
N TYR A 83 -5.87 -11.17 -1.15
CA TYR A 83 -4.73 -11.80 -0.50
C TYR A 83 -3.58 -11.94 -1.48
N SER A 84 -2.36 -11.86 -0.98
CA SER A 84 -1.20 -12.36 -1.70
C SER A 84 -1.17 -13.87 -1.64
N MET A 85 -0.81 -14.54 -2.75
CA MET A 85 -0.85 -15.99 -2.88
C MET A 85 0.55 -16.58 -2.87
N PHE A 86 0.77 -17.59 -2.03
CA PHE A 86 2.02 -18.35 -1.96
C PHE A 86 1.77 -19.77 -2.45
N SER A 87 2.30 -20.09 -3.63
CA SER A 87 2.14 -21.37 -4.33
C SER A 87 3.39 -22.25 -4.36
N ALA A 88 4.49 -21.80 -3.70
CA ALA A 88 5.77 -22.50 -3.77
C ALA A 88 5.78 -23.87 -3.06
N ILE A 89 4.75 -24.20 -2.27
CA ILE A 89 4.61 -25.53 -1.63
C ILE A 89 4.61 -26.63 -2.69
N GLY A 90 3.88 -26.40 -3.78
CA GLY A 90 3.75 -27.35 -4.89
C GLY A 90 3.06 -28.66 -4.49
N MET A 91 3.06 -29.59 -5.41
CA MET A 91 2.41 -30.88 -5.25
C MET A 91 3.10 -31.76 -4.20
N ILE A 92 2.31 -32.31 -3.28
CA ILE A 92 2.75 -33.24 -2.23
C ILE A 92 1.98 -34.54 -2.39
N ARG A 93 2.68 -35.64 -2.21
CA ARG A 93 2.08 -36.98 -2.24
C ARG A 93 2.28 -37.65 -0.87
N THR A 94 1.22 -38.23 -0.36
CA THR A 94 1.20 -38.97 0.90
C THR A 94 0.19 -40.12 0.83
N ARG A 95 -0.04 -40.80 1.94
CA ARG A 95 -1.01 -41.90 2.05
C ARG A 95 -1.92 -41.62 3.24
N THR A 96 -3.17 -42.05 3.14
CA THR A 96 -4.09 -41.97 4.29
C THR A 96 -3.74 -42.97 5.38
N LYS A 97 -4.36 -42.78 6.53
CA LYS A 97 -4.22 -43.64 7.71
C LYS A 97 -5.13 -44.89 7.68
N ASP A 98 -5.88 -45.08 6.60
CA ASP A 98 -6.80 -46.20 6.45
C ASP A 98 -6.07 -47.56 6.51
N PRO A 99 -6.75 -48.63 6.96
CA PRO A 99 -6.21 -50.01 6.90
C PRO A 99 -5.79 -50.41 5.49
N THR A 100 -6.58 -50.01 4.48
CA THR A 100 -6.21 -50.03 3.07
C THR A 100 -5.85 -48.58 2.66
N PRO A 101 -4.56 -48.24 2.55
CA PRO A 101 -4.17 -46.86 2.33
C PRO A 101 -4.56 -46.35 0.95
N TYR A 102 -5.03 -45.10 0.89
CA TYR A 102 -5.26 -44.36 -0.35
C TYR A 102 -4.07 -43.47 -0.65
N ALA A 103 -3.69 -43.37 -1.91
CA ALA A 103 -2.72 -42.41 -2.37
C ALA A 103 -3.37 -41.01 -2.39
N VAL A 104 -2.81 -40.05 -1.62
CA VAL A 104 -3.28 -38.66 -1.58
C VAL A 104 -2.32 -37.77 -2.35
N VAL A 105 -2.86 -36.99 -3.27
CA VAL A 105 -2.15 -35.94 -4.00
C VAL A 105 -2.77 -34.61 -3.64
N VAL A 106 -1.97 -33.72 -3.09
CA VAL A 106 -2.43 -32.39 -2.70
C VAL A 106 -1.51 -31.31 -3.28
N ASP A 107 -2.11 -30.29 -3.88
CA ASP A 107 -1.47 -29.04 -4.28
C ASP A 107 -2.24 -27.89 -3.64
N MET A 108 -1.55 -27.18 -2.78
CA MET A 108 -2.16 -26.19 -1.88
C MET A 108 -1.51 -24.82 -2.04
N ILE A 109 -2.34 -23.79 -2.09
CA ILE A 109 -1.94 -22.39 -2.16
C ILE A 109 -2.35 -21.69 -0.86
N ILE A 110 -1.42 -20.97 -0.27
CA ILE A 110 -1.64 -20.18 0.96
C ILE A 110 -1.92 -18.73 0.60
N GLY A 111 -3.04 -18.18 1.06
CA GLY A 111 -3.34 -16.76 0.98
C GLY A 111 -3.02 -16.05 2.30
N TYR A 112 -2.29 -14.95 2.21
CA TYR A 112 -1.87 -14.12 3.33
C TYR A 112 -2.15 -12.63 3.06
N ASP A 113 -1.98 -11.76 4.05
CA ASP A 113 -2.31 -10.34 3.94
C ASP A 113 -1.56 -9.67 2.78
N LEU A 114 -2.30 -8.89 1.99
CA LEU A 114 -1.77 -8.20 0.81
C LEU A 114 -0.59 -7.29 1.19
N ASN A 115 0.47 -7.32 0.37
CA ASN A 115 1.69 -6.50 0.55
C ASN A 115 2.46 -6.75 1.86
N ASN A 116 2.26 -7.88 2.53
CA ASN A 116 3.03 -8.24 3.71
C ASN A 116 4.34 -8.97 3.31
N ALA A 117 5.41 -8.17 3.11
CA ALA A 117 6.72 -8.69 2.74
C ALA A 117 7.35 -9.60 3.81
N GLN A 118 7.06 -9.35 5.10
CA GLN A 118 7.55 -10.20 6.19
C GLN A 118 6.91 -11.58 6.13
N ALA A 119 5.61 -11.66 5.86
CA ALA A 119 4.91 -12.92 5.68
C ALA A 119 5.46 -13.70 4.48
N ALA A 120 5.69 -13.03 3.35
CA ALA A 120 6.30 -13.64 2.17
C ALA A 120 7.69 -14.24 2.48
N THR A 121 8.52 -13.50 3.22
CA THR A 121 9.86 -13.95 3.62
C THR A 121 9.78 -15.15 4.58
N GLU A 122 8.90 -15.11 5.57
CA GLU A 122 8.72 -16.21 6.52
C GLU A 122 8.21 -17.48 5.82
N LEU A 123 7.17 -17.36 4.97
CA LEU A 123 6.65 -18.51 4.20
C LEU A 123 7.73 -19.14 3.30
N THR A 124 8.56 -18.30 2.66
CA THR A 124 9.67 -18.80 1.83
C THR A 124 10.73 -19.48 2.67
N GLY A 125 11.12 -18.88 3.80
CA GLY A 125 12.13 -19.44 4.70
C GLY A 125 11.71 -20.77 5.34
N ARG A 126 10.40 -20.94 5.59
CA ARG A 126 9.83 -22.17 6.19
C ARG A 126 9.23 -23.13 5.18
N LEU A 127 9.59 -23.00 3.90
CA LEU A 127 9.00 -23.82 2.84
C LEU A 127 9.07 -25.33 3.12
N TYR A 128 10.19 -25.83 3.61
CA TYR A 128 10.34 -27.24 3.91
C TYR A 128 9.51 -27.69 5.11
N GLU A 129 9.38 -26.85 6.14
CA GLU A 129 8.52 -27.10 7.30
C GLU A 129 7.04 -27.14 6.87
N LEU A 130 6.63 -26.21 5.99
CA LEU A 130 5.28 -26.18 5.41
C LEU A 130 4.98 -27.46 4.61
N ARG A 131 5.93 -27.90 3.79
CA ARG A 131 5.78 -29.15 3.02
C ARG A 131 5.68 -30.38 3.91
N ASP A 132 6.50 -30.45 4.96
CA ASP A 132 6.45 -31.56 5.92
C ASP A 132 5.15 -31.55 6.72
N PHE A 133 4.71 -30.38 7.16
CA PHE A 133 3.42 -30.19 7.82
C PHE A 133 2.26 -30.72 6.94
N VAL A 134 2.18 -30.28 5.68
CA VAL A 134 1.14 -30.69 4.76
C VAL A 134 1.16 -32.20 4.55
N ARG A 135 2.34 -32.79 4.31
CA ARG A 135 2.48 -34.23 4.15
C ARG A 135 2.00 -34.98 5.39
N SER A 136 2.40 -34.55 6.58
CA SER A 136 2.04 -35.19 7.84
C SER A 136 0.56 -35.03 8.17
N TYR A 137 0.00 -33.84 7.90
CA TYR A 137 -1.40 -33.54 8.13
C TYR A 137 -2.30 -34.48 7.31
N PHE A 138 -2.10 -34.53 6.00
CA PHE A 138 -2.88 -35.41 5.13
C PHE A 138 -2.60 -36.90 5.37
N GLY A 139 -1.38 -37.23 5.78
CA GLY A 139 -1.01 -38.59 6.17
C GLY A 139 -1.67 -39.07 7.48
N SER A 140 -2.21 -38.17 8.29
CA SER A 140 -2.93 -38.49 9.52
C SER A 140 -4.43 -38.63 9.33
N LYS A 141 -4.97 -38.32 8.14
CA LYS A 141 -6.40 -38.32 7.84
C LYS A 141 -6.85 -39.66 7.24
N TYR A 142 -8.13 -39.96 7.44
CA TYR A 142 -8.81 -41.04 6.75
C TYR A 142 -9.41 -40.54 5.42
N VAL A 143 -9.63 -41.40 4.48
CA VAL A 143 -10.20 -41.07 3.14
C VAL A 143 -11.55 -40.37 3.26
N GLU A 144 -12.36 -40.76 4.23
CA GLU A 144 -13.68 -40.14 4.51
C GLU A 144 -13.57 -38.68 4.88
N GLU A 145 -12.47 -38.26 5.59
CA GLU A 145 -12.24 -36.90 5.96
C GLU A 145 -11.82 -36.02 4.78
N LEU A 146 -11.33 -36.61 3.70
CA LEU A 146 -10.84 -35.93 2.50
C LEU A 146 -11.93 -35.73 1.43
N GLN A 147 -13.16 -36.11 1.72
CA GLN A 147 -14.27 -35.91 0.78
C GLN A 147 -14.57 -34.41 0.59
N PRO A 148 -15.10 -34.04 -0.60
CA PRO A 148 -15.39 -32.64 -0.93
C PRO A 148 -16.25 -31.89 0.10
N GLU A 149 -17.18 -32.61 0.76
CA GLU A 149 -18.05 -32.03 1.81
C GLU A 149 -17.27 -31.53 3.02
N ASN A 150 -16.09 -32.09 3.27
CA ASN A 150 -15.21 -31.76 4.38
C ASN A 150 -14.17 -30.70 4.04
N GLU A 151 -14.07 -30.27 2.77
CA GLU A 151 -13.03 -29.37 2.30
C GLU A 151 -12.97 -28.04 3.09
N ALA A 152 -14.13 -27.45 3.37
CA ALA A 152 -14.20 -26.21 4.13
C ALA A 152 -13.64 -26.39 5.56
N ARG A 153 -13.92 -27.51 6.21
CA ARG A 153 -13.39 -27.86 7.54
C ARG A 153 -11.89 -28.07 7.49
N LEU A 154 -11.40 -28.81 6.50
CA LEU A 154 -9.97 -29.05 6.31
C LEU A 154 -9.20 -27.73 6.13
N LYS A 155 -9.72 -26.80 5.32
CA LYS A 155 -9.12 -25.48 5.14
C LYS A 155 -9.02 -24.70 6.44
N GLN A 156 -10.05 -24.67 7.25
CA GLN A 156 -10.06 -23.99 8.56
C GLN A 156 -9.05 -24.61 9.52
N GLU A 157 -9.03 -25.93 9.63
CA GLU A 157 -8.11 -26.68 10.50
C GLU A 157 -6.64 -26.41 10.08
N ILE A 158 -6.33 -26.42 8.79
CA ILE A 158 -5.01 -26.13 8.26
C ILE A 158 -4.61 -24.66 8.59
N ILE A 159 -5.50 -23.70 8.41
CA ILE A 159 -5.27 -22.29 8.73
C ILE A 159 -4.89 -22.15 10.21
N GLU A 160 -5.66 -22.76 11.09
CA GLU A 160 -5.43 -22.72 12.55
C GLU A 160 -4.08 -23.34 12.90
N LEU A 161 -3.81 -24.53 12.40
CA LEU A 161 -2.56 -25.26 12.69
C LEU A 161 -1.34 -24.54 12.15
N LEU A 162 -1.40 -23.99 10.94
CA LEU A 162 -0.30 -23.20 10.37
C LEU A 162 -0.04 -21.95 11.21
N ASN A 163 -1.08 -21.23 11.61
CA ASN A 163 -0.96 -20.00 12.38
C ASN A 163 -0.51 -20.20 13.83
N THR A 164 -0.70 -21.41 14.39
CA THR A 164 -0.37 -21.71 15.79
C THR A 164 0.91 -22.50 15.96
N ARG A 165 1.27 -23.36 14.99
CA ARG A 165 2.38 -24.32 15.16
C ARG A 165 3.56 -24.07 14.22
N VAL A 166 3.31 -23.51 13.04
CA VAL A 166 4.34 -23.41 12.00
C VAL A 166 4.82 -21.97 11.83
N LEU A 167 3.91 -21.00 11.83
CA LEU A 167 4.21 -19.61 11.54
C LEU A 167 4.26 -18.77 12.83
N ASN A 168 5.19 -17.83 12.88
CA ASN A 168 5.34 -16.92 14.02
C ASN A 168 4.70 -15.55 13.75
N THR A 169 5.07 -14.93 12.65
CA THR A 169 4.70 -13.55 12.29
C THR A 169 3.66 -13.53 11.18
N ALA A 170 3.84 -14.38 10.18
CA ALA A 170 2.88 -14.52 9.08
C ALA A 170 1.54 -15.06 9.57
N LYS A 171 0.45 -14.53 9.00
CA LYS A 171 -0.90 -15.02 9.24
C LYS A 171 -1.52 -15.51 7.94
N VAL A 172 -1.85 -16.79 7.91
CA VAL A 172 -2.63 -17.41 6.84
C VAL A 172 -4.08 -16.96 6.99
N ARG A 173 -4.65 -16.45 5.90
CA ARG A 173 -6.03 -15.96 5.84
C ARG A 173 -6.94 -16.88 5.07
N THR A 174 -6.39 -17.56 4.07
CA THR A 174 -7.15 -18.50 3.26
C THR A 174 -6.26 -19.62 2.74
N ILE A 175 -6.87 -20.78 2.50
CA ILE A 175 -6.26 -21.91 1.82
C ILE A 175 -7.08 -22.22 0.58
N LEU A 176 -6.38 -22.43 -0.52
CA LEU A 176 -6.97 -22.92 -1.77
C LEU A 176 -6.32 -24.26 -2.11
N PHE A 177 -7.13 -25.27 -2.45
CA PHE A 177 -6.62 -26.48 -3.05
C PHE A 177 -6.72 -26.34 -4.57
N ASN A 178 -5.56 -26.37 -5.23
CA ASN A 178 -5.48 -26.50 -6.67
C ASN A 178 -5.77 -27.96 -7.08
N GLN A 179 -5.36 -28.89 -6.22
CA GLN A 179 -5.65 -30.31 -6.34
C GLN A 179 -5.75 -30.96 -4.96
N LEU A 180 -6.75 -31.80 -4.77
CA LEU A 180 -6.91 -32.69 -3.61
C LEU A 180 -7.59 -33.95 -4.05
N ASP A 181 -6.80 -34.98 -4.34
CA ASP A 181 -7.30 -36.29 -4.82
C ASP A 181 -6.85 -37.37 -3.85
N ALA A 182 -7.76 -38.30 -3.57
CA ALA A 182 -7.48 -39.54 -2.87
C ALA A 182 -7.88 -40.71 -3.76
N MET A 183 -6.89 -41.55 -4.10
CA MET A 183 -7.07 -42.69 -5.05
C MET A 183 -6.68 -43.98 -4.36
N GLU A 184 -7.48 -45.05 -4.57
CA GLU A 184 -7.15 -46.40 -4.13
C GLU A 184 -5.85 -46.86 -4.80
N MET A 185 -4.99 -47.55 -4.04
CA MET A 185 -3.70 -48.03 -4.52
C MET A 185 -3.77 -49.48 -5.00
#